data_fa6e8f649ba55bdae764d67fb44bbab6
#
_entry.id   fa6e8f649ba55bdae764d67fb44bbab6
#
_cell.length_a   1.000
_cell.length_b   1.000
_cell.length_c   1.000
_cell.angle_alpha   90.00
_cell.angle_beta   90.00
_cell.angle_gamma   90.00
#
_symmetry.space_group_name_H-M   'P 1'
#
loop_
_entity.id
_entity.type
_entity.pdbx_description
1 polymer ?
#
loop_
_entity_poly.entity_id
_entity_poly.type
_entity_poly.pdbx_seq_one_letter_code
_entity_poly.pdbx_strand_id
1 'polypeptide(L)'
;MTGRIAIADGDADSGAIAAFERDRRDLLRRGFALGGAAIAASSVPLLLSVRTAFAQSSGDAEILQKAINLEQVSVIAYDAALAGELLSPVLTRIVRRLRAHEQQHADGLTTALSDLGGTPPAAPKGIADVEKVVKGLGDVRTQGDLVNFAIELETAAVAAYHDAHAKLVETRLLQTGASIMASEGQHLVVLRRLVHKDPIPNAFETGTT
;
A
#
# COMPACT_ATOMS: atom_id res chain seq x y z
N MET A 1 18.67 -25.26 -28.49
CA MET A 1 18.80 -25.52 -27.02
C MET A 1 17.73 -24.72 -26.31
N THR A 2 16.61 -25.34 -25.99
CA THR A 2 15.49 -24.74 -25.27
C THR A 2 15.75 -24.90 -23.77
N GLY A 3 16.20 -23.82 -23.13
CA GLY A 3 16.34 -23.78 -21.68
C GLY A 3 14.96 -23.86 -21.00
N ARG A 4 14.66 -25.00 -20.40
CA ARG A 4 13.55 -25.13 -19.46
C ARG A 4 13.89 -24.32 -18.21
N ILE A 5 13.10 -23.32 -17.87
CA ILE A 5 13.11 -22.73 -16.55
C ILE A 5 12.56 -23.78 -15.59
N ALA A 6 13.41 -24.35 -14.75
CA ALA A 6 12.98 -25.17 -13.64
C ALA A 6 12.42 -24.23 -12.58
N ILE A 7 11.10 -24.20 -12.41
CA ILE A 7 10.47 -23.65 -11.22
C ILE A 7 10.84 -24.65 -10.12
N ALA A 8 11.68 -24.23 -9.16
CA ALA A 8 11.90 -25.00 -7.96
C ALA A 8 10.53 -25.10 -7.24
N ASP A 9 9.98 -26.31 -7.17
CA ASP A 9 8.91 -26.65 -6.24
C ASP A 9 9.49 -26.49 -4.83
N GLY A 10 9.48 -25.26 -4.34
CA GLY A 10 9.64 -25.04 -2.91
C GLY A 10 8.38 -25.59 -2.27
N ASP A 11 8.51 -26.69 -1.53
CA ASP A 11 7.50 -27.17 -0.62
C ASP A 11 7.03 -25.97 0.21
N ALA A 12 5.89 -25.39 -0.18
CA ALA A 12 5.25 -24.38 0.64
C ALA A 12 4.94 -25.10 1.95
N ASP A 13 5.61 -24.68 3.03
CA ASP A 13 5.46 -25.27 4.34
C ASP A 13 3.97 -25.39 4.67
N SER A 14 3.44 -26.62 4.52
CA SER A 14 2.02 -26.91 4.73
C SER A 14 1.59 -26.56 6.15
N GLY A 15 2.53 -26.55 7.10
CA GLY A 15 2.34 -26.06 8.47
C GLY A 15 2.15 -24.55 8.52
N ALA A 16 2.91 -23.78 7.76
CA ALA A 16 2.78 -22.33 7.68
C ALA A 16 1.47 -21.93 6.99
N ILE A 17 1.07 -22.63 5.93
CA ILE A 17 -0.23 -22.42 5.25
C ILE A 17 -1.38 -22.76 6.21
N ALA A 18 -1.32 -23.90 6.91
CA ALA A 18 -2.35 -24.28 7.87
C ALA A 18 -2.41 -23.37 9.09
N ALA A 19 -1.28 -22.83 9.55
CA ALA A 19 -1.22 -21.79 10.59
C ALA A 19 -1.88 -20.48 10.09
N PHE A 20 -1.53 -20.03 8.90
CA PHE A 20 -2.15 -18.85 8.26
C PHE A 20 -3.66 -19.00 8.13
N GLU A 21 -4.17 -20.16 7.69
CA GLU A 21 -5.60 -20.43 7.55
C GLU A 21 -6.33 -20.52 8.90
N ARG A 22 -5.69 -21.02 9.96
CA ARG A 22 -6.26 -21.00 11.32
C ARG A 22 -6.34 -19.59 11.87
N ASP A 23 -5.25 -18.85 11.80
CA ASP A 23 -5.17 -17.48 12.31
C ASP A 23 -6.11 -16.55 11.54
N ARG A 24 -6.29 -16.79 10.23
CA ARG A 24 -7.30 -16.13 9.40
C ARG A 24 -8.71 -16.38 9.92
N ARG A 25 -9.06 -17.64 10.25
CA ARG A 25 -10.38 -18.00 10.80
C ARG A 25 -10.63 -17.38 12.17
N ASP A 26 -9.62 -17.31 13.02
CA ASP A 26 -9.72 -16.68 14.34
C ASP A 26 -9.86 -15.16 14.25
N LEU A 27 -9.16 -14.53 13.32
CA LEU A 27 -9.30 -13.11 12.99
C LEU A 27 -10.75 -12.77 12.63
N LEU A 28 -11.36 -13.60 11.78
CA LEU A 28 -12.73 -13.42 11.30
C LEU A 28 -13.78 -13.64 12.38
N ARG A 29 -13.62 -14.68 13.21
CA ARG A 29 -14.55 -14.97 14.31
C ARG A 29 -14.57 -13.84 15.34
N ARG A 30 -13.43 -13.17 15.57
CA ARG A 30 -13.31 -12.04 16.51
C ARG A 30 -13.73 -10.71 15.89
N GLY A 31 -13.50 -10.51 14.58
CA GLY A 31 -13.84 -9.29 13.85
C GLY A 31 -15.32 -9.15 13.50
N PHE A 32 -16.03 -10.25 13.25
CA PHE A 32 -17.47 -10.20 12.94
C PHE A 32 -18.38 -9.95 14.15
N ALA A 33 -17.87 -10.08 15.38
CA ALA A 33 -18.68 -9.85 16.59
C ALA A 33 -18.93 -8.37 16.90
N LEU A 34 -18.26 -7.43 16.23
CA LEU A 34 -18.40 -5.99 16.47
C LEU A 34 -18.40 -5.21 15.14
N GLY A 35 -19.58 -5.05 14.54
CA GLY A 35 -19.93 -3.88 13.75
C GLY A 35 -19.27 -3.67 12.39
N GLY A 36 -19.55 -4.51 11.41
CA GLY A 36 -19.20 -4.23 10.01
C GLY A 36 -20.24 -3.35 9.31
N ALA A 37 -20.16 -2.03 9.36
CA ALA A 37 -21.07 -1.20 8.54
C ALA A 37 -20.70 0.28 8.32
N ALA A 38 -19.45 0.75 8.42
CA ALA A 38 -19.27 2.21 8.35
C ALA A 38 -18.08 2.76 7.53
N ILE A 39 -17.28 1.98 6.81
CA ILE A 39 -16.08 2.54 6.16
C ILE A 39 -16.19 2.68 4.63
N ALA A 40 -17.28 2.28 4.01
CA ALA A 40 -17.44 2.39 2.54
C ALA A 40 -17.54 3.86 2.02
N ALA A 41 -17.54 4.87 2.90
CA ALA A 41 -17.71 6.27 2.52
C ALA A 41 -16.42 7.12 2.55
N SER A 42 -15.28 6.59 3.03
CA SER A 42 -14.07 7.38 3.23
C SER A 42 -13.04 7.30 2.08
N SER A 43 -13.07 6.25 1.28
CA SER A 43 -12.06 5.97 0.24
C SER A 43 -12.08 6.92 -0.96
N VAL A 44 -13.25 7.37 -1.37
CA VAL A 44 -13.40 8.26 -2.54
C VAL A 44 -12.63 9.58 -2.38
N PRO A 45 -12.65 10.25 -1.20
CA PRO A 45 -11.89 11.49 -1.01
C PRO A 45 -10.37 11.30 -1.11
N LEU A 46 -9.82 10.20 -0.59
CA LEU A 46 -8.38 9.93 -0.66
C LEU A 46 -7.93 9.71 -2.10
N LEU A 47 -8.56 8.76 -2.78
CA LEU A 47 -8.25 8.45 -4.18
C LEU A 47 -8.33 9.71 -5.06
N LEU A 48 -9.39 10.51 -4.89
CA LEU A 48 -9.56 11.74 -5.67
C LEU A 48 -8.47 12.77 -5.35
N SER A 49 -8.10 12.96 -4.08
CA SER A 49 -7.08 13.94 -3.69
C SER A 49 -5.70 13.54 -4.22
N VAL A 50 -5.33 12.28 -4.13
CA VAL A 50 -4.07 11.74 -4.66
C VAL A 50 -4.02 11.90 -6.17
N ARG A 51 -5.05 11.46 -6.90
CA ARG A 51 -5.11 11.60 -8.37
C ARG A 51 -5.06 13.07 -8.82
N THR A 52 -5.77 13.96 -8.14
CA THR A 52 -5.73 15.40 -8.45
C THR A 52 -4.33 15.97 -8.24
N ALA A 53 -3.64 15.58 -7.16
CA ALA A 53 -2.27 16.01 -6.90
C ALA A 53 -1.32 15.58 -8.02
N PHE A 54 -1.36 14.31 -8.45
CA PHE A 54 -0.52 13.83 -9.55
C PHE A 54 -0.94 14.43 -10.90
N ALA A 55 -2.24 14.66 -11.13
CA ALA A 55 -2.74 15.27 -12.35
C ALA A 55 -2.22 16.69 -12.57
N GLN A 56 -1.89 17.43 -11.52
CA GLN A 56 -1.36 18.80 -11.58
C GLN A 56 0.17 18.88 -11.66
N SER A 57 0.88 17.75 -11.62
CA SER A 57 2.35 17.73 -11.69
C SER A 57 2.84 18.14 -13.08
N SER A 58 3.90 18.96 -13.11
CA SER A 58 4.44 19.56 -14.33
C SER A 58 5.78 18.96 -14.79
N GLY A 59 6.34 17.99 -14.04
CA GLY A 59 7.60 17.32 -14.40
C GLY A 59 8.00 16.23 -13.42
N ASP A 60 9.03 15.46 -13.81
CA ASP A 60 9.49 14.27 -13.10
C ASP A 60 9.83 14.55 -11.63
N ALA A 61 10.53 15.64 -11.33
CA ALA A 61 10.90 16.00 -9.96
C ALA A 61 9.66 16.25 -9.06
N GLU A 62 8.62 16.92 -9.58
CA GLU A 62 7.40 17.16 -8.83
C GLU A 62 6.60 15.87 -8.60
N ILE A 63 6.58 14.99 -9.59
CA ILE A 63 5.97 13.66 -9.48
C ILE A 63 6.67 12.85 -8.38
N LEU A 64 8.02 12.83 -8.39
CA LEU A 64 8.80 12.14 -7.37
C LEU A 64 8.57 12.69 -5.96
N GLN A 65 8.50 14.02 -5.79
CA GLN A 65 8.19 14.62 -4.48
C GLN A 65 6.84 14.16 -3.94
N LYS A 66 5.82 14.10 -4.79
CA LYS A 66 4.48 13.62 -4.41
C LYS A 66 4.47 12.12 -4.10
N ALA A 67 5.18 11.33 -4.90
CA ALA A 67 5.34 9.90 -4.65
C ALA A 67 6.06 9.65 -3.30
N ILE A 68 7.19 10.31 -3.04
CA ILE A 68 7.91 10.22 -1.76
C ILE A 68 6.98 10.55 -0.58
N ASN A 69 6.20 11.62 -0.69
CA ASN A 69 5.27 11.98 0.38
C ASN A 69 4.20 10.91 0.60
N LEU A 70 3.68 10.30 -0.46
CA LEU A 70 2.69 9.22 -0.37
C LEU A 70 3.28 7.99 0.35
N GLU A 71 4.48 7.55 -0.05
CA GLU A 71 5.18 6.42 0.61
C GLU A 71 5.47 6.71 2.08
N GLN A 72 5.91 7.93 2.41
CA GLN A 72 6.15 8.34 3.79
C GLN A 72 4.86 8.35 4.63
N VAL A 73 3.73 8.73 4.05
CA VAL A 73 2.41 8.62 4.68
C VAL A 73 2.07 7.16 4.98
N SER A 74 2.32 6.25 4.03
CA SER A 74 2.11 4.81 4.20
C SER A 74 3.00 4.24 5.31
N VAL A 75 4.28 4.62 5.35
CA VAL A 75 5.21 4.23 6.45
C VAL A 75 4.63 4.61 7.82
N ILE A 76 4.20 5.87 8.00
CA ILE A 76 3.67 6.34 9.29
C ILE A 76 2.34 5.67 9.63
N ALA A 77 1.48 5.44 8.64
CA ALA A 77 0.22 4.73 8.86
C ALA A 77 0.47 3.29 9.36
N TYR A 78 1.40 2.58 8.75
CA TYR A 78 1.79 1.25 9.20
C TYR A 78 2.55 1.24 10.54
N ASP A 79 3.40 2.24 10.80
CA ASP A 79 4.05 2.40 12.12
C ASP A 79 3.02 2.65 13.23
N ALA A 80 2.00 3.47 12.97
CA ALA A 80 0.90 3.69 13.90
C ALA A 80 0.10 2.40 14.17
N ALA A 81 -0.17 1.62 13.12
CA ALA A 81 -0.82 0.32 13.24
C ALA A 81 0.02 -0.66 14.09
N LEU A 82 1.33 -0.69 13.91
CA LEU A 82 2.25 -1.56 14.66
C LEU A 82 2.41 -1.14 16.12
N ALA A 83 2.26 0.15 16.42
CA ALA A 83 2.31 0.69 17.78
C ALA A 83 1.01 0.44 18.57
N GLY A 84 -0.11 0.17 17.87
CA GLY A 84 -1.40 -0.15 18.47
C GLY A 84 -1.52 -1.62 18.91
N GLU A 85 -2.56 -1.90 19.69
CA GLU A 85 -2.84 -3.26 20.20
C GLU A 85 -3.84 -4.05 19.35
N LEU A 86 -4.18 -3.54 18.15
CA LEU A 86 -5.22 -4.14 17.30
C LEU A 86 -4.75 -5.36 16.51
N LEU A 87 -3.44 -5.55 16.35
CA LEU A 87 -2.89 -6.54 15.43
C LEU A 87 -2.74 -7.93 16.04
N SER A 88 -3.28 -8.95 15.39
CA SER A 88 -2.90 -10.34 15.66
C SER A 88 -1.43 -10.58 15.27
N PRO A 89 -0.76 -11.63 15.80
CA PRO A 89 0.62 -11.95 15.43
C PRO A 89 0.85 -12.15 13.93
N VAL A 90 -0.15 -12.69 13.22
CA VAL A 90 -0.08 -12.87 11.76
C VAL A 90 -0.13 -11.53 11.07
N LEU A 91 -1.10 -10.69 11.42
CA LEU A 91 -1.24 -9.37 10.80
C LEU A 91 -0.05 -8.46 11.13
N THR A 92 0.50 -8.56 12.34
CA THR A 92 1.75 -7.85 12.70
C THR A 92 2.91 -8.19 11.75
N ARG A 93 3.09 -9.47 11.37
CA ARG A 93 4.14 -9.86 10.43
C ARG A 93 3.88 -9.30 9.02
N ILE A 94 2.63 -9.32 8.58
CA ILE A 94 2.23 -8.76 7.28
C ILE A 94 2.49 -7.25 7.28
N VAL A 95 1.94 -6.52 8.23
CA VAL A 95 2.09 -5.06 8.31
C VAL A 95 3.55 -4.64 8.42
N ARG A 96 4.38 -5.35 9.18
CA ARG A 96 5.84 -5.10 9.21
C ARG A 96 6.48 -5.25 7.84
N ARG A 97 6.05 -6.22 7.04
CA ARG A 97 6.59 -6.43 5.69
C ARG A 97 6.14 -5.31 4.76
N LEU A 98 4.85 -4.97 4.74
CA LEU A 98 4.34 -3.85 3.95
C LEU A 98 5.07 -2.56 4.33
N ARG A 99 5.13 -2.23 5.61
CA ARG A 99 5.87 -1.07 6.12
C ARG A 99 7.32 -1.02 5.63
N ALA A 100 8.00 -2.18 5.59
CA ALA A 100 9.38 -2.26 5.10
C ALA A 100 9.49 -2.02 3.59
N HIS A 101 8.48 -2.42 2.82
CA HIS A 101 8.42 -2.13 1.39
C HIS A 101 8.20 -0.62 1.16
N GLU A 102 7.23 0.01 1.85
CA GLU A 102 7.00 1.46 1.74
C GLU A 102 8.27 2.28 2.05
N GLN A 103 9.04 1.86 3.07
CA GLN A 103 10.31 2.53 3.37
C GLN A 103 11.29 2.40 2.20
N GLN A 104 11.41 1.21 1.60
CA GLN A 104 12.30 0.99 0.46
C GLN A 104 11.83 1.77 -0.78
N HIS A 105 10.53 1.91 -1.00
CA HIS A 105 9.96 2.74 -2.04
C HIS A 105 10.34 4.21 -1.81
N ALA A 106 10.09 4.75 -0.61
CA ALA A 106 10.44 6.12 -0.26
C ALA A 106 11.95 6.40 -0.41
N ASP A 107 12.81 5.47 0.04
CA ASP A 107 14.27 5.61 -0.05
C ASP A 107 14.75 5.60 -1.52
N GLY A 108 14.21 4.69 -2.33
CA GLY A 108 14.51 4.59 -3.76
C GLY A 108 14.10 5.83 -4.54
N LEU A 109 12.89 6.34 -4.29
CA LEU A 109 12.39 7.58 -4.90
C LEU A 109 13.19 8.81 -4.45
N THR A 110 13.59 8.85 -3.18
CA THR A 110 14.44 9.91 -2.62
C THR A 110 15.80 9.95 -3.33
N THR A 111 16.40 8.78 -3.56
CA THR A 111 17.64 8.67 -4.32
C THR A 111 17.45 9.17 -5.75
N ALA A 112 16.40 8.71 -6.43
CA ALA A 112 16.08 9.13 -7.79
C ALA A 112 15.85 10.64 -7.91
N LEU A 113 15.16 11.25 -6.94
CA LEU A 113 14.94 12.69 -6.90
C LEU A 113 16.26 13.45 -6.69
N SER A 114 17.14 12.95 -5.82
CA SER A 114 18.45 13.55 -5.58
C SER A 114 19.34 13.50 -6.84
N ASP A 115 19.27 12.40 -7.60
CA ASP A 115 19.98 12.26 -8.89
C ASP A 115 19.52 13.28 -9.94
N LEU A 116 18.26 13.74 -9.84
CA LEU A 116 17.73 14.85 -10.65
C LEU A 116 18.09 16.25 -10.09
N GLY A 117 18.84 16.33 -8.98
CA GLY A 117 19.13 17.59 -8.30
C GLY A 117 17.95 18.16 -7.49
N GLY A 118 16.90 17.38 -7.28
CA GLY A 118 15.74 17.77 -6.50
C GLY A 118 15.95 17.61 -4.99
N THR A 119 15.12 18.28 -4.20
CA THR A 119 15.13 18.19 -2.74
C THR A 119 13.94 17.36 -2.27
N PRO A 120 14.13 16.31 -1.47
CA PRO A 120 13.05 15.50 -0.92
C PRO A 120 12.12 16.35 -0.04
N PRO A 121 10.81 16.06 -0.03
CA PRO A 121 9.87 16.73 0.86
C PRO A 121 10.19 16.38 2.33
N ALA A 122 9.80 17.27 3.24
CA ALA A 122 9.87 16.95 4.66
C ALA A 122 8.93 15.80 4.99
N ALA A 123 9.44 14.77 5.67
CA ALA A 123 8.62 13.65 6.10
C ALA A 123 7.52 14.10 7.07
N PRO A 124 6.32 13.51 6.99
CA PRO A 124 5.28 13.71 8.00
C PRO A 124 5.82 13.34 9.39
N LYS A 125 5.42 14.10 10.41
CA LYS A 125 5.92 13.91 11.78
C LYS A 125 5.09 12.94 12.63
N GLY A 126 3.93 12.52 12.12
CA GLY A 126 3.05 11.60 12.82
C GLY A 126 1.63 11.58 12.24
N ILE A 127 0.73 10.91 12.96
CA ILE A 127 -0.67 10.67 12.51
C ILE A 127 -1.39 11.97 12.15
N ALA A 128 -1.17 13.07 12.88
CA ALA A 128 -1.83 14.34 12.60
C ALA A 128 -1.45 14.94 11.22
N ASP A 129 -0.25 14.66 10.74
CA ASP A 129 0.17 15.08 9.38
C ASP A 129 -0.38 14.10 8.34
N VAL A 130 -0.43 12.81 8.64
CA VAL A 130 -1.06 11.78 7.79
C VAL A 130 -2.53 12.13 7.56
N GLU A 131 -3.28 12.47 8.62
CA GLU A 131 -4.70 12.85 8.55
C GLU A 131 -4.99 14.09 7.69
N LYS A 132 -4.00 14.91 7.38
CA LYS A 132 -4.14 16.01 6.42
C LYS A 132 -4.21 15.50 4.98
N VAL A 133 -3.57 14.38 4.69
CA VAL A 133 -3.46 13.76 3.36
C VAL A 133 -4.47 12.63 3.22
N VAL A 134 -4.55 11.76 4.21
CA VAL A 134 -5.36 10.54 4.26
C VAL A 134 -6.27 10.59 5.47
N LYS A 135 -7.58 10.72 5.24
CA LYS A 135 -8.58 10.74 6.32
C LYS A 135 -8.94 9.32 6.77
N GLY A 136 -9.25 9.16 8.05
CA GLY A 136 -9.85 7.95 8.57
C GLY A 136 -8.90 7.03 9.35
N LEU A 137 -7.60 7.32 9.41
CA LEU A 137 -6.67 6.57 10.26
C LEU A 137 -7.05 6.70 11.75
N GLY A 138 -7.48 7.90 12.16
CA GLY A 138 -7.96 8.18 13.50
C GLY A 138 -9.27 7.47 13.87
N ASP A 139 -10.01 6.97 12.88
CA ASP A 139 -11.30 6.28 13.07
C ASP A 139 -11.16 4.75 13.13
N VAL A 140 -9.98 4.21 12.91
CA VAL A 140 -9.67 2.77 12.99
C VAL A 140 -9.86 2.27 14.43
N ARG A 141 -10.71 1.27 14.63
CA ARG A 141 -11.02 0.68 15.95
C ARG A 141 -10.83 -0.83 16.00
N THR A 142 -10.81 -1.50 14.85
CA THR A 142 -10.66 -2.96 14.73
C THR A 142 -9.59 -3.33 13.71
N GLN A 143 -9.16 -4.59 13.74
CA GLN A 143 -8.28 -5.12 12.69
C GLN A 143 -8.91 -5.04 11.29
N GLY A 144 -10.23 -5.26 11.21
CA GLY A 144 -10.97 -5.16 9.95
C GLY A 144 -10.92 -3.73 9.39
N ASP A 145 -11.13 -2.73 10.25
CA ASP A 145 -11.02 -1.32 9.87
C ASP A 145 -9.61 -0.99 9.36
N LEU A 146 -8.59 -1.48 10.08
CA LEU A 146 -7.20 -1.26 9.70
C LEU A 146 -6.88 -1.86 8.33
N VAL A 147 -7.31 -3.11 8.06
CA VAL A 147 -7.06 -3.75 6.77
C VAL A 147 -7.84 -3.05 5.65
N ASN A 148 -9.07 -2.61 5.89
CA ASN A 148 -9.81 -1.83 4.90
C ASN A 148 -9.14 -0.47 4.63
N PHE A 149 -8.69 0.24 5.67
CA PHE A 149 -7.91 1.47 5.51
C PHE A 149 -6.63 1.23 4.69
N ALA A 150 -5.89 0.14 4.98
CA ALA A 150 -4.72 -0.23 4.19
C ALA A 150 -5.06 -0.51 2.71
N ILE A 151 -6.19 -1.21 2.43
CA ILE A 151 -6.64 -1.42 1.04
C ILE A 151 -6.90 -0.09 0.34
N GLU A 152 -7.50 0.89 1.01
CA GLU A 152 -7.75 2.21 0.43
C GLU A 152 -6.45 2.94 0.14
N LEU A 153 -5.48 2.88 1.05
CA LEU A 153 -4.17 3.49 0.91
C LEU A 153 -3.40 2.89 -0.28
N GLU A 154 -3.31 1.57 -0.36
CA GLU A 154 -2.65 0.87 -1.47
C GLU A 154 -3.37 1.08 -2.80
N THR A 155 -4.70 1.15 -2.79
CA THR A 155 -5.48 1.49 -3.99
C THR A 155 -5.14 2.88 -4.50
N ALA A 156 -5.00 3.85 -3.59
CA ALA A 156 -4.60 5.21 -3.95
C ALA A 156 -3.14 5.26 -4.46
N ALA A 157 -2.25 4.44 -3.90
CA ALA A 157 -0.87 4.31 -4.38
C ALA A 157 -0.81 3.75 -5.80
N VAL A 158 -1.52 2.65 -6.10
CA VAL A 158 -1.63 2.12 -7.48
C VAL A 158 -2.13 3.19 -8.43
N ALA A 159 -3.19 3.93 -8.07
CA ALA A 159 -3.75 4.98 -8.92
C ALA A 159 -2.74 6.12 -9.16
N ALA A 160 -1.99 6.53 -8.13
CA ALA A 160 -0.97 7.55 -8.23
C ALA A 160 0.14 7.15 -9.22
N TYR A 161 0.66 5.94 -9.09
CA TYR A 161 1.68 5.42 -10.00
C TYR A 161 1.15 5.22 -11.43
N HIS A 162 -0.08 4.74 -11.58
CA HIS A 162 -0.73 4.64 -12.88
C HIS A 162 -0.84 6.01 -13.57
N ASP A 163 -1.29 7.03 -12.85
CA ASP A 163 -1.41 8.39 -13.39
C ASP A 163 -0.02 9.04 -13.62
N ALA A 164 0.99 8.72 -12.78
CA ALA A 164 2.37 9.18 -12.95
C ALA A 164 3.01 8.64 -14.23
N HIS A 165 2.75 7.38 -14.58
CA HIS A 165 3.30 6.76 -15.81
C HIS A 165 2.91 7.51 -17.09
N ALA A 166 1.76 8.14 -17.12
CA ALA A 166 1.31 8.94 -18.26
C ALA A 166 2.11 10.25 -18.44
N LYS A 167 2.94 10.64 -17.46
CA LYS A 167 3.58 11.95 -17.38
C LYS A 167 5.10 11.89 -17.20
N LEU A 168 5.61 10.82 -16.60
CA LEU A 168 7.05 10.62 -16.44
C LEU A 168 7.73 10.55 -17.80
N VAL A 169 8.85 11.25 -17.95
CA VAL A 169 9.62 11.34 -19.19
C VAL A 169 10.90 10.51 -19.10
N GLU A 170 11.54 10.48 -17.93
CA GLU A 170 12.79 9.77 -17.75
C GLU A 170 12.54 8.27 -17.62
N THR A 171 13.20 7.46 -18.49
CA THR A 171 12.95 6.02 -18.62
C THR A 171 13.20 5.24 -17.32
N ARG A 172 14.21 5.63 -16.53
CA ARG A 172 14.51 4.96 -15.26
C ARG A 172 13.42 5.18 -14.24
N LEU A 173 12.79 6.37 -14.25
CA LEU A 173 11.66 6.66 -13.37
C LEU A 173 10.42 5.88 -13.76
N LEU A 174 10.18 5.68 -15.06
CA LEU A 174 9.12 4.78 -15.53
C LEU A 174 9.34 3.35 -15.02
N GLN A 175 10.57 2.83 -15.09
CA GLN A 175 10.90 1.49 -14.59
C GLN A 175 10.71 1.40 -13.07
N THR A 176 11.19 2.39 -12.34
CA THR A 176 11.04 2.46 -10.87
C THR A 176 9.56 2.51 -10.48
N GLY A 177 8.80 3.43 -11.07
CA GLY A 177 7.36 3.56 -10.82
C GLY A 177 6.57 2.30 -11.16
N ALA A 178 6.89 1.61 -12.28
CA ALA A 178 6.27 0.35 -12.64
C ALA A 178 6.57 -0.76 -11.62
N SER A 179 7.81 -0.80 -11.10
CA SER A 179 8.21 -1.79 -10.10
C SER A 179 7.49 -1.56 -8.76
N ILE A 180 7.36 -0.30 -8.33
CA ILE A 180 6.61 0.04 -7.13
C ILE A 180 5.12 -0.29 -7.34
N MET A 181 4.50 0.16 -8.42
CA MET A 181 3.09 -0.14 -8.72
C MET A 181 2.79 -1.64 -8.72
N ALA A 182 3.72 -2.47 -9.22
CA ALA A 182 3.59 -3.91 -9.15
C ALA A 182 3.65 -4.46 -7.71
N SER A 183 4.46 -3.83 -6.84
CA SER A 183 4.52 -4.15 -5.40
C SER A 183 3.20 -3.79 -4.72
N GLU A 184 2.65 -2.61 -4.97
CA GLU A 184 1.34 -2.18 -4.41
C GLU A 184 0.19 -3.11 -4.85
N GLY A 185 0.22 -3.57 -6.09
CA GLY A 185 -0.70 -4.61 -6.56
C GLY A 185 -0.62 -5.90 -5.75
N GLN A 186 0.59 -6.34 -5.36
CA GLN A 186 0.79 -7.50 -4.48
C GLN A 186 0.29 -7.23 -3.06
N HIS A 187 0.51 -6.02 -2.52
CA HIS A 187 -0.04 -5.61 -1.22
C HIS A 187 -1.56 -5.72 -1.23
N LEU A 188 -2.23 -5.21 -2.26
CA LEU A 188 -3.68 -5.32 -2.44
C LEU A 188 -4.18 -6.76 -2.45
N VAL A 189 -3.50 -7.67 -3.17
CA VAL A 189 -3.86 -9.09 -3.18
C VAL A 189 -3.85 -9.68 -1.77
N VAL A 190 -2.80 -9.41 -1.00
CA VAL A 190 -2.66 -9.91 0.38
C VAL A 190 -3.74 -9.31 1.29
N LEU A 191 -3.94 -7.99 1.25
CA LEU A 191 -4.88 -7.28 2.11
C LEU A 191 -6.34 -7.67 1.80
N ARG A 192 -6.72 -7.74 0.51
CA ARG A 192 -8.06 -8.16 0.08
C ARG A 192 -8.40 -9.57 0.58
N ARG A 193 -7.43 -10.49 0.54
CA ARG A 193 -7.63 -11.85 1.10
C ARG A 193 -7.91 -11.85 2.60
N LEU A 194 -7.31 -10.95 3.36
CA LEU A 194 -7.51 -10.87 4.81
C LEU A 194 -8.94 -10.49 5.19
N VAL A 195 -9.67 -9.77 4.33
CA VAL A 195 -11.06 -9.35 4.54
C VAL A 195 -12.04 -10.05 3.61
N HIS A 196 -11.65 -11.20 3.02
CA HIS A 196 -12.47 -12.02 2.12
C HIS A 196 -13.02 -11.30 0.88
N LYS A 197 -12.39 -10.23 0.45
CA LYS A 197 -12.64 -9.65 -0.87
C LYS A 197 -11.95 -10.49 -1.94
N ASP A 198 -12.42 -10.39 -3.19
CA ASP A 198 -11.70 -10.96 -4.32
C ASP A 198 -10.29 -10.37 -4.36
N PRO A 199 -9.23 -11.19 -4.31
CA PRO A 199 -7.86 -10.67 -4.31
C PRO A 199 -7.44 -10.09 -5.66
N ILE A 200 -8.06 -10.51 -6.76
CA ILE A 200 -7.73 -10.12 -8.14
C ILE A 200 -8.99 -9.73 -8.92
N PRO A 201 -9.74 -8.70 -8.48
CA PRO A 201 -11.06 -8.38 -9.03
C PRO A 201 -11.00 -7.88 -10.49
N ASN A 202 -9.87 -7.33 -10.92
CA ASN A 202 -9.71 -6.67 -12.20
C ASN A 202 -8.60 -7.31 -13.04
N ALA A 203 -8.79 -7.38 -14.36
CA ALA A 203 -7.73 -7.77 -15.30
C ALA A 203 -6.65 -6.67 -15.44
N PHE A 204 -7.04 -5.42 -15.21
CA PHE A 204 -6.15 -4.24 -15.21
C PHE A 204 -6.31 -3.54 -13.87
N GLU A 205 -5.30 -3.64 -13.01
CA GLU A 205 -5.30 -2.94 -11.72
C GLU A 205 -4.79 -1.51 -11.93
N THR A 206 -5.69 -0.55 -11.84
CA THR A 206 -5.41 0.87 -12.07
C THR A 206 -5.66 1.72 -10.82
N GLY A 207 -5.95 1.09 -9.68
CA GLY A 207 -6.37 1.78 -8.47
C GLY A 207 -7.75 2.46 -8.61
N THR A 208 -8.57 2.02 -9.56
CA THR A 208 -9.97 2.43 -9.69
C THR A 208 -10.85 1.26 -9.27
N THR A 209 -11.81 1.50 -8.38
CA THR A 209 -12.80 0.49 -7.93
C THR A 209 -13.93 0.41 -8.93
#